data_a049afe7c9a24498920b54f416e5df1a
#
_entry.id   a049afe7c9a24498920b54f416e5df1a
#
_cell.length_a   1.000
_cell.length_b   1.000
_cell.length_c   1.000
_cell.angle_alpha   90.00
_cell.angle_beta   90.00
_cell.angle_gamma   90.00
#
_symmetry.space_group_name_H-M   'P 1'
#
loop_
_entity.id
_entity.type
_entity.pdbx_description
1 polymer ?
#
loop_
_entity_poly.entity_id
_entity_poly.type
_entity_poly.pdbx_seq_one_letter_code
_entity_poly.pdbx_strand_id
1 'polypeptide(L)'
;MRKYCHKKAKNKGGTLMKKTFYALVALAAIFLIGLSGCATKGFVQEQISQSVDSVKAQAEANKTEIETLKKTTEQQTQRQQQLSETNQEAVARAMEAFDQAEEVGKLATGKFLFEVTFSDDSVQFDFDKGDLTDEDKIVLSNFAARIKAQNKNVHIEIQGHTDSIGTEEYNLWLGQVRAESVRNYLYTQHGVSLHRMSTFSYGESKPLVENDTPENRAMNRRITFVVIE
;
A
#
# COMPACT_ATOMS: atom_id res chain seq x y z
N MET A 1 14.55 82.18 -80.57
CA MET A 1 13.77 81.54 -79.49
C MET A 1 13.58 80.05 -79.87
N ARG A 2 14.32 79.10 -79.22
CA ARG A 2 14.24 77.71 -79.57
C ARG A 2 13.36 76.98 -78.53
N LYS A 3 12.29 76.32 -78.97
CA LYS A 3 11.43 75.42 -78.16
C LYS A 3 12.07 74.06 -78.14
N TYR A 4 12.41 73.59 -76.96
CA TYR A 4 12.83 72.22 -76.75
C TYR A 4 11.61 71.30 -76.50
N CYS A 5 11.46 70.25 -77.30
CA CYS A 5 10.41 69.27 -77.25
C CYS A 5 10.96 68.03 -76.45
N HIS A 6 10.49 67.77 -75.22
CA HIS A 6 10.86 66.61 -74.49
C HIS A 6 9.97 65.39 -74.88
N LYS A 7 10.56 64.46 -75.57
CA LYS A 7 9.93 63.12 -75.82
C LYS A 7 10.01 62.25 -74.55
N LYS A 8 8.84 61.91 -73.94
CA LYS A 8 8.75 60.86 -72.88
C LYS A 8 8.92 59.50 -73.51
N ALA A 9 10.03 58.80 -73.18
CA ALA A 9 10.21 57.40 -73.47
C ALA A 9 9.31 56.54 -72.52
N LYS A 10 8.36 55.79 -73.09
CA LYS A 10 7.52 54.85 -72.38
C LYS A 10 8.37 53.64 -72.04
N ASN A 11 8.66 53.40 -70.78
CA ASN A 11 9.38 52.28 -70.24
C ASN A 11 8.46 50.99 -70.30
N LYS A 12 8.50 50.24 -71.37
CA LYS A 12 7.76 48.99 -71.56
C LYS A 12 8.42 47.77 -70.90
N GLY A 13 9.59 47.89 -70.28
CA GLY A 13 10.36 46.79 -69.70
C GLY A 13 9.88 46.32 -68.30
N GLY A 14 9.29 47.23 -67.49
CA GLY A 14 8.95 46.97 -66.13
C GLY A 14 7.72 46.05 -65.91
N THR A 15 6.84 46.00 -66.91
CA THR A 15 5.60 45.21 -66.83
C THR A 15 5.85 43.71 -67.19
N LEU A 16 6.79 43.48 -68.11
CA LEU A 16 7.13 42.10 -68.50
C LEU A 16 7.92 41.37 -67.39
N MET A 17 8.86 42.02 -66.75
CA MET A 17 9.65 41.51 -65.62
C MET A 17 8.79 41.20 -64.39
N LYS A 18 7.77 42.06 -64.10
CA LYS A 18 6.81 41.78 -63.02
C LYS A 18 5.94 40.56 -63.32
N LYS A 19 5.46 40.41 -64.54
CA LYS A 19 4.66 39.22 -64.95
C LYS A 19 5.46 37.93 -64.89
N THR A 20 6.73 37.94 -65.32
CA THR A 20 7.61 36.74 -65.21
C THR A 20 7.95 36.42 -63.74
N PHE A 21 8.15 37.44 -62.91
CA PHE A 21 8.37 37.24 -61.48
C PHE A 21 7.16 36.62 -60.81
N TYR A 22 5.95 37.13 -61.05
CA TYR A 22 4.72 36.54 -60.47
C TYR A 22 4.46 35.10 -61.01
N ALA A 23 4.78 34.85 -62.28
CA ALA A 23 4.65 33.52 -62.86
C ALA A 23 5.63 32.50 -62.20
N LEU A 24 6.87 32.94 -61.90
CA LEU A 24 7.86 32.12 -61.21
C LEU A 24 7.47 31.87 -59.73
N VAL A 25 6.96 32.90 -59.05
CA VAL A 25 6.46 32.77 -57.68
C VAL A 25 5.23 31.85 -57.61
N ALA A 26 4.31 31.94 -58.58
CA ALA A 26 3.16 31.05 -58.67
C ALA A 26 3.57 29.60 -58.97
N LEU A 27 4.54 29.39 -59.84
CA LEU A 27 5.11 28.04 -60.13
C LEU A 27 5.82 27.47 -58.89
N ALA A 28 6.60 28.29 -58.21
CA ALA A 28 7.25 27.85 -56.95
C ALA A 28 6.23 27.49 -55.84
N ALA A 29 5.14 28.27 -55.73
CA ALA A 29 4.05 28.00 -54.77
C ALA A 29 3.32 26.70 -55.14
N ILE A 30 3.03 26.44 -56.43
CA ILE A 30 2.40 25.21 -56.89
C ILE A 30 3.35 24.02 -56.64
N PHE A 31 4.68 24.17 -56.83
CA PHE A 31 5.66 23.15 -56.57
C PHE A 31 5.77 22.83 -55.08
N LEU A 32 5.72 23.86 -54.21
CA LEU A 32 5.70 23.68 -52.75
C LEU A 32 4.41 23.00 -52.27
N ILE A 33 3.26 23.31 -52.84
CA ILE A 33 2.00 22.63 -52.52
C ILE A 33 1.98 21.20 -53.05
N GLY A 34 2.59 20.93 -54.21
CA GLY A 34 2.74 19.60 -54.75
C GLY A 34 3.65 18.68 -53.95
N LEU A 35 4.65 19.26 -53.26
CA LEU A 35 5.55 18.48 -52.38
C LEU A 35 4.92 18.16 -50.97
N SER A 36 3.95 18.97 -50.55
CA SER A 36 3.28 18.75 -49.25
C SER A 36 2.08 17.79 -49.29
N GLY A 37 1.66 17.33 -50.46
CA GLY A 37 0.43 16.57 -50.66
C GLY A 37 0.57 15.08 -51.01
N CYS A 38 1.79 14.62 -51.27
CA CYS A 38 2.00 13.18 -51.60
C CYS A 38 2.71 12.45 -50.49
N ALA A 39 2.01 12.31 -49.33
CA ALA A 39 2.22 11.08 -48.59
C ALA A 39 1.73 9.95 -49.51
N THR A 40 2.66 9.29 -50.20
CA THR A 40 2.32 8.19 -51.11
C THR A 40 1.54 7.15 -50.33
N LYS A 41 0.49 6.59 -50.90
CA LYS A 41 -0.36 5.56 -50.29
C LYS A 41 0.48 4.47 -49.59
N GLY A 42 1.67 4.20 -50.08
CA GLY A 42 2.65 3.29 -49.48
C GLY A 42 3.23 3.79 -48.15
N PHE A 43 3.57 5.07 -48.01
CA PHE A 43 4.10 5.64 -46.77
C PHE A 43 3.04 5.62 -45.62
N VAL A 44 1.79 5.98 -45.96
CA VAL A 44 0.69 5.92 -44.99
C VAL A 44 0.41 4.47 -44.60
N GLN A 45 0.44 3.54 -45.57
CA GLN A 45 0.23 2.10 -45.31
C GLN A 45 1.33 1.54 -44.40
N GLU A 46 2.58 1.94 -44.61
CA GLU A 46 3.73 1.50 -43.82
C GLU A 46 3.68 2.04 -42.39
N GLN A 47 3.33 3.32 -42.21
CA GLN A 47 3.13 3.95 -40.90
C GLN A 47 1.99 3.28 -40.11
N ILE A 48 0.88 2.99 -40.78
CA ILE A 48 -0.25 2.28 -40.15
C ILE A 48 0.16 0.85 -39.78
N SER A 49 0.87 0.14 -40.66
CA SER A 49 1.35 -1.22 -40.37
C SER A 49 2.28 -1.24 -39.17
N GLN A 50 3.28 -0.36 -39.11
CA GLN A 50 4.18 -0.23 -37.95
C GLN A 50 3.44 0.10 -36.64
N SER A 51 2.46 0.98 -36.72
CA SER A 51 1.63 1.34 -35.55
C SER A 51 0.77 0.15 -35.09
N VAL A 52 0.18 -0.59 -36.02
CA VAL A 52 -0.63 -1.78 -35.73
C VAL A 52 0.24 -2.91 -35.15
N ASP A 53 1.44 -3.10 -35.67
CA ASP A 53 2.37 -4.13 -35.17
C ASP A 53 2.88 -3.78 -33.76
N SER A 54 3.15 -2.49 -33.48
CA SER A 54 3.52 -2.05 -32.15
C SER A 54 2.38 -2.23 -31.13
N VAL A 55 1.13 -1.91 -31.52
CA VAL A 55 -0.07 -2.12 -30.68
C VAL A 55 -0.31 -3.61 -30.45
N LYS A 56 -0.12 -4.47 -31.45
CA LYS A 56 -0.23 -5.91 -31.27
C LYS A 56 0.84 -6.45 -30.31
N ALA A 57 2.09 -6.02 -30.46
CA ALA A 57 3.16 -6.41 -29.54
C ALA A 57 2.88 -6.00 -28.11
N GLN A 58 2.34 -4.79 -27.93
CA GLN A 58 1.96 -4.28 -26.61
C GLN A 58 0.75 -5.02 -26.01
N ALA A 59 -0.21 -5.40 -26.86
CA ALA A 59 -1.37 -6.20 -26.44
C ALA A 59 -0.95 -7.62 -26.00
N GLU A 60 -0.02 -8.26 -26.68
CA GLU A 60 0.52 -9.57 -26.29
C GLU A 60 1.35 -9.47 -25.00
N ALA A 61 2.16 -8.42 -24.85
CA ALA A 61 2.90 -8.18 -23.61
C ALA A 61 1.95 -7.96 -22.41
N ASN A 62 0.94 -7.12 -22.58
CA ASN A 62 -0.09 -6.88 -21.55
C ASN A 62 -0.86 -8.17 -21.20
N LYS A 63 -1.16 -9.01 -22.19
CA LYS A 63 -1.81 -10.30 -21.95
C LYS A 63 -0.95 -11.22 -21.10
N THR A 64 0.34 -11.30 -21.38
CA THR A 64 1.30 -12.09 -20.60
C THR A 64 1.41 -11.55 -19.16
N GLU A 65 1.43 -10.23 -19.01
CA GLU A 65 1.47 -9.58 -17.70
C GLU A 65 0.18 -9.85 -16.90
N ILE A 66 -0.99 -9.79 -17.53
CA ILE A 66 -2.27 -10.15 -16.93
C ILE A 66 -2.30 -11.62 -16.47
N GLU A 67 -1.76 -12.54 -17.25
CA GLU A 67 -1.68 -13.95 -16.86
C GLU A 67 -0.73 -14.16 -15.67
N THR A 68 0.41 -13.47 -15.64
CA THR A 68 1.33 -13.52 -14.50
C THR A 68 0.73 -12.90 -13.24
N LEU A 69 0.05 -11.75 -13.37
CA LEU A 69 -0.66 -11.11 -12.26
C LEU A 69 -1.79 -11.99 -11.72
N LYS A 70 -2.58 -12.64 -12.58
CA LYS A 70 -3.61 -13.59 -12.14
C LYS A 70 -3.01 -14.73 -11.32
N LYS A 71 -1.93 -15.34 -11.81
CA LYS A 71 -1.25 -16.43 -11.10
C LYS A 71 -0.69 -15.98 -9.75
N THR A 72 -0.12 -14.76 -9.70
CA THR A 72 0.39 -14.19 -8.45
C THR A 72 -0.75 -13.89 -7.47
N THR A 73 -1.87 -13.37 -7.96
CA THR A 73 -3.06 -13.09 -7.15
C THR A 73 -3.68 -14.38 -6.59
N GLU A 74 -3.74 -15.44 -7.41
CA GLU A 74 -4.22 -16.76 -6.95
C GLU A 74 -3.30 -17.34 -5.88
N GLN A 75 -1.98 -17.23 -6.05
CA GLN A 75 -1.00 -17.68 -5.05
C GLN A 75 -1.10 -16.86 -3.74
N GLN A 76 -1.27 -15.54 -3.85
CA GLN A 76 -1.49 -14.68 -2.68
C GLN A 76 -2.78 -15.04 -1.95
N THR A 77 -3.86 -15.28 -2.69
CA THR A 77 -5.14 -15.67 -2.08
C THR A 77 -5.04 -17.01 -1.36
N GLN A 78 -4.36 -18.00 -1.95
CA GLN A 78 -4.12 -19.29 -1.30
C GLN A 78 -3.25 -19.14 -0.05
N ARG A 79 -2.21 -18.30 -0.12
CA ARG A 79 -1.34 -18.02 1.02
C ARG A 79 -2.09 -17.31 2.15
N GLN A 80 -2.99 -16.39 1.79
CA GLN A 80 -3.83 -15.68 2.75
C GLN A 80 -4.84 -16.62 3.44
N GLN A 81 -5.40 -17.57 2.69
CA GLN A 81 -6.25 -18.62 3.27
C GLN A 81 -5.46 -19.53 4.22
N GLN A 82 -4.28 -20.01 3.83
CA GLN A 82 -3.42 -20.82 4.70
C GLN A 82 -3.01 -20.06 5.97
N LEU A 83 -2.65 -18.77 5.84
CA LEU A 83 -2.36 -17.91 6.98
C LEU A 83 -3.58 -17.77 7.91
N SER A 84 -4.76 -17.57 7.34
CA SER A 84 -6.01 -17.48 8.12
C SER A 84 -6.32 -18.79 8.87
N GLU A 85 -6.13 -19.94 8.23
CA GLU A 85 -6.31 -21.26 8.87
C GLU A 85 -5.26 -21.46 9.97
N THR A 86 -3.99 -21.15 9.71
CA THR A 86 -2.91 -21.25 10.70
C THR A 86 -3.14 -20.33 11.88
N ASN A 87 -3.63 -19.11 11.64
CA ASN A 87 -3.99 -18.17 12.71
C ASN A 87 -5.18 -18.66 13.53
N GLN A 88 -6.20 -19.26 12.89
CA GLN A 88 -7.32 -19.86 13.61
C GLN A 88 -6.85 -21.04 14.48
N GLU A 89 -5.96 -21.89 13.98
CA GLU A 89 -5.35 -22.95 14.78
C GLU A 89 -4.49 -22.40 15.93
N ALA A 90 -3.69 -21.35 15.67
CA ALA A 90 -2.88 -20.73 16.71
C ALA A 90 -3.76 -20.11 17.80
N VAL A 91 -4.86 -19.43 17.42
CA VAL A 91 -5.86 -18.91 18.36
C VAL A 91 -6.53 -20.05 19.14
N ALA A 92 -6.88 -21.14 18.48
CA ALA A 92 -7.46 -22.32 19.16
C ALA A 92 -6.49 -22.95 20.18
N ARG A 93 -5.22 -23.10 19.80
CA ARG A 93 -4.16 -23.60 20.72
C ARG A 93 -3.87 -22.63 21.86
N ALA A 94 -3.87 -21.31 21.59
CA ALA A 94 -3.73 -20.30 22.64
C ALA A 94 -4.92 -20.32 23.60
N MET A 95 -6.13 -20.59 23.11
CA MET A 95 -7.33 -20.76 23.93
C MET A 95 -7.26 -22.04 24.79
N GLU A 96 -6.76 -23.13 24.24
CA GLU A 96 -6.57 -24.39 24.97
C GLU A 96 -5.49 -24.26 26.05
N ALA A 97 -4.35 -23.61 25.73
CA ALA A 97 -3.32 -23.29 26.70
C ALA A 97 -3.85 -22.34 27.81
N PHE A 98 -4.76 -21.43 27.46
CA PHE A 98 -5.45 -20.57 28.38
C PHE A 98 -6.35 -21.34 29.34
N ASP A 99 -7.13 -22.30 28.86
CA ASP A 99 -7.98 -23.16 29.70
C ASP A 99 -7.14 -23.98 30.66
N GLN A 100 -6.00 -24.51 30.18
CA GLN A 100 -5.03 -25.25 31.01
C GLN A 100 -4.39 -24.33 32.07
N ALA A 101 -4.00 -23.09 31.68
CA ALA A 101 -3.43 -22.13 32.63
C ALA A 101 -4.45 -21.69 33.69
N GLU A 102 -5.74 -21.55 33.34
CA GLU A 102 -6.81 -21.27 34.30
C GLU A 102 -7.00 -22.43 35.30
N GLU A 103 -6.89 -23.65 34.83
CA GLU A 103 -6.98 -24.85 35.71
C GLU A 103 -5.80 -24.92 36.67
N VAL A 104 -4.58 -24.62 36.21
CA VAL A 104 -3.38 -24.54 37.05
C VAL A 104 -3.46 -23.30 37.98
N GLY A 105 -3.97 -22.16 37.51
CA GLY A 105 -4.15 -20.94 38.30
C GLY A 105 -5.16 -21.08 39.45
N LYS A 106 -6.15 -21.98 39.30
CA LYS A 106 -7.07 -22.34 40.41
C LYS A 106 -6.37 -23.09 41.56
N LEU A 107 -5.21 -23.68 41.27
CA LEU A 107 -4.38 -24.39 42.26
C LEU A 107 -3.35 -23.47 42.93
N ALA A 108 -3.03 -22.35 42.36
CA ALA A 108 -2.12 -21.33 42.90
C ALA A 108 -2.94 -20.22 43.58
N THR A 109 -2.96 -20.24 44.89
CA THR A 109 -3.55 -19.15 45.69
C THR A 109 -2.80 -17.85 45.51
N GLY A 110 -3.18 -17.08 44.46
CA GLY A 110 -2.57 -15.78 44.19
C GLY A 110 -3.29 -15.04 43.06
N LYS A 111 -3.25 -13.74 43.12
CA LYS A 111 -3.97 -12.75 42.28
C LYS A 111 -3.78 -12.82 40.77
N PHE A 112 -2.84 -13.61 40.26
CA PHE A 112 -2.56 -13.77 38.84
C PHE A 112 -3.46 -14.87 38.26
N LEU A 113 -4.23 -14.56 37.21
CA LEU A 113 -5.08 -15.55 36.55
C LEU A 113 -4.41 -16.17 35.34
N PHE A 114 -3.98 -15.34 34.39
CA PHE A 114 -3.31 -15.82 33.18
C PHE A 114 -2.69 -14.68 32.38
N GLU A 115 -1.82 -15.06 31.48
CA GLU A 115 -1.19 -14.17 30.50
C GLU A 115 -1.49 -14.69 29.09
N VAL A 116 -1.88 -13.79 28.18
CA VAL A 116 -2.09 -14.08 26.75
C VAL A 116 -1.22 -13.17 25.95
N THR A 117 -0.36 -13.73 25.12
CA THR A 117 0.52 -13.00 24.20
C THR A 117 0.00 -13.10 22.79
N PHE A 118 -0.12 -11.95 22.12
CA PHE A 118 -0.44 -11.84 20.70
C PHE A 118 0.78 -11.24 19.98
N SER A 119 1.45 -12.07 19.17
CA SER A 119 2.56 -11.62 18.33
C SER A 119 2.07 -11.02 17.01
N ASP A 120 2.97 -10.40 16.25
CA ASP A 120 2.69 -9.76 14.95
C ASP A 120 2.03 -10.70 13.93
N ASP A 121 2.13 -12.03 14.11
CA ASP A 121 1.39 -13.02 13.32
C ASP A 121 -0.10 -13.08 13.68
N SER A 122 -0.50 -12.58 14.84
CA SER A 122 -1.89 -12.59 15.34
C SER A 122 -2.47 -11.21 15.61
N VAL A 123 -1.65 -10.17 15.82
CA VAL A 123 -2.02 -8.75 15.91
C VAL A 123 -0.98 -7.95 15.13
N GLN A 124 -1.30 -7.66 13.86
CA GLN A 124 -0.39 -6.94 12.96
C GLN A 124 -0.63 -5.44 13.07
N PHE A 125 0.38 -4.72 13.54
CA PHE A 125 0.39 -3.28 13.36
C PHE A 125 1.17 -2.94 12.09
N ASP A 126 0.59 -2.13 11.22
CA ASP A 126 1.32 -1.52 10.12
C ASP A 126 2.60 -0.82 10.65
N PHE A 127 3.64 -0.81 9.83
CA PHE A 127 4.87 -0.11 10.16
C PHE A 127 4.55 1.33 10.55
N ASP A 128 5.05 1.75 11.72
CA ASP A 128 4.87 3.09 12.30
C ASP A 128 3.43 3.48 12.66
N LYS A 129 2.49 2.53 12.79
CA LYS A 129 1.10 2.80 13.15
C LYS A 129 0.66 1.99 14.37
N GLY A 130 -0.25 2.58 15.10
CA GLY A 130 -1.00 1.92 16.17
C GLY A 130 -2.42 1.51 15.75
N ASP A 131 -2.72 1.51 14.44
CA ASP A 131 -4.04 1.13 13.93
C ASP A 131 -4.18 -0.39 13.89
N LEU A 132 -5.33 -0.87 14.37
CA LEU A 132 -5.66 -2.30 14.39
C LEU A 132 -6.16 -2.75 13.03
N THR A 133 -5.64 -3.86 12.54
CA THR A 133 -6.14 -4.53 11.33
C THR A 133 -7.49 -5.20 11.61
N ASP A 134 -8.15 -5.70 10.58
CA ASP A 134 -9.43 -6.41 10.75
C ASP A 134 -9.22 -7.78 11.41
N GLU A 135 -8.09 -8.42 11.17
CA GLU A 135 -7.65 -9.65 11.84
C GLU A 135 -7.45 -9.43 13.34
N ASP A 136 -6.79 -8.34 13.73
CA ASP A 136 -6.61 -7.95 15.14
C ASP A 136 -7.95 -7.77 15.84
N LYS A 137 -8.89 -7.11 15.18
CA LYS A 137 -10.24 -6.87 15.72
C LYS A 137 -10.98 -8.18 15.99
N ILE A 138 -10.81 -9.20 15.15
CA ILE A 138 -11.40 -10.53 15.36
C ILE A 138 -10.82 -11.18 16.63
N VAL A 139 -9.50 -11.19 16.76
CA VAL A 139 -8.80 -11.76 17.92
C VAL A 139 -9.21 -11.05 19.22
N LEU A 140 -9.21 -9.70 19.20
CA LEU A 140 -9.59 -8.88 20.34
C LEU A 140 -11.08 -9.04 20.70
N SER A 141 -11.94 -9.25 19.72
CA SER A 141 -13.37 -9.52 19.92
C SER A 141 -13.59 -10.85 20.66
N ASN A 142 -12.86 -11.88 20.26
CA ASN A 142 -12.89 -13.18 20.93
C ASN A 142 -12.39 -13.10 22.37
N PHE A 143 -11.28 -12.36 22.60
CA PHE A 143 -10.76 -12.11 23.94
C PHE A 143 -11.78 -11.37 24.80
N ALA A 144 -12.39 -10.29 24.30
CA ALA A 144 -13.40 -9.53 25.01
C ALA A 144 -14.63 -10.36 25.37
N ALA A 145 -15.10 -11.20 24.43
CA ALA A 145 -16.25 -12.10 24.67
C ALA A 145 -15.95 -13.06 25.82
N ARG A 146 -14.73 -13.60 25.87
CA ARG A 146 -14.29 -14.54 26.89
C ARG A 146 -14.18 -13.89 28.27
N ILE A 147 -13.56 -12.69 28.36
CA ILE A 147 -13.50 -11.93 29.62
C ILE A 147 -14.89 -11.61 30.15
N LYS A 148 -15.84 -11.30 29.28
CA LYS A 148 -17.24 -11.04 29.66
C LYS A 148 -17.97 -12.31 30.13
N ALA A 149 -17.77 -13.44 29.43
CA ALA A 149 -18.43 -14.71 29.77
C ALA A 149 -18.04 -15.21 31.18
N GLN A 150 -16.82 -14.95 31.59
CA GLN A 150 -16.34 -15.32 32.94
C GLN A 150 -16.98 -14.49 34.06
N ASN A 151 -17.59 -13.34 33.72
CA ASN A 151 -18.28 -12.42 34.66
C ASN A 151 -17.49 -12.11 35.96
N LYS A 152 -16.15 -12.20 35.86
CA LYS A 152 -15.25 -11.91 36.99
C LYS A 152 -14.83 -10.45 36.97
N ASN A 153 -14.62 -9.91 38.15
CA ASN A 153 -14.13 -8.53 38.30
C ASN A 153 -12.60 -8.50 38.15
N VAL A 154 -12.10 -8.85 36.95
CA VAL A 154 -10.68 -8.89 36.65
C VAL A 154 -10.16 -7.56 36.16
N HIS A 155 -8.88 -7.30 36.44
CA HIS A 155 -8.12 -6.19 35.88
C HIS A 155 -7.22 -6.73 34.77
N ILE A 156 -7.11 -5.99 33.67
CA ILE A 156 -6.36 -6.36 32.47
C ILE A 156 -5.21 -5.37 32.29
N GLU A 157 -3.99 -5.84 32.38
CA GLU A 157 -2.82 -5.08 31.92
C GLU A 157 -2.58 -5.38 30.46
N ILE A 158 -2.47 -4.33 29.65
CA ILE A 158 -2.18 -4.39 28.21
C ILE A 158 -0.75 -3.91 28.03
N GLN A 159 0.15 -4.83 27.71
CA GLN A 159 1.58 -4.56 27.62
C GLN A 159 2.02 -4.52 26.16
N GLY A 160 2.58 -3.38 25.72
CA GLY A 160 3.12 -3.18 24.37
C GLY A 160 4.60 -3.46 24.32
N HIS A 161 5.01 -4.26 23.31
CA HIS A 161 6.40 -4.61 23.03
C HIS A 161 6.74 -4.29 21.60
N THR A 162 8.00 -3.97 21.35
CA THR A 162 8.58 -3.72 20.02
C THR A 162 9.77 -4.64 19.77
N ASP A 163 10.24 -4.65 18.54
CA ASP A 163 11.57 -5.15 18.24
C ASP A 163 12.64 -4.10 18.56
N SER A 164 13.90 -4.42 18.29
CA SER A 164 15.06 -3.54 18.55
C SER A 164 15.34 -2.52 17.45
N ILE A 165 14.45 -2.32 16.46
CA ILE A 165 14.64 -1.33 15.41
C ILE A 165 14.10 0.02 15.89
N GLY A 166 14.97 1.03 15.94
CA GLY A 166 14.64 2.37 16.40
C GLY A 166 15.43 2.79 17.63
N THR A 167 15.03 3.90 18.26
CA THR A 167 15.57 4.31 19.54
C THR A 167 14.72 3.74 20.67
N GLU A 168 15.29 3.56 21.85
CA GLU A 168 14.57 3.08 23.04
C GLU A 168 13.35 3.95 23.35
N GLU A 169 13.51 5.29 23.30
CA GLU A 169 12.43 6.25 23.54
C GLU A 169 11.30 6.10 22.52
N TYR A 170 11.67 5.92 21.25
CA TYR A 170 10.69 5.69 20.19
C TYR A 170 9.95 4.36 20.39
N ASN A 171 10.66 3.30 20.72
CA ASN A 171 10.10 1.98 20.95
C ASN A 171 9.17 1.95 22.18
N LEU A 172 9.53 2.66 23.23
CA LEU A 172 8.65 2.86 24.38
C LEU A 172 7.36 3.60 23.99
N TRP A 173 7.48 4.70 23.25
CA TRP A 173 6.32 5.43 22.73
C TRP A 173 5.43 4.56 21.82
N LEU A 174 6.03 3.84 20.86
CA LEU A 174 5.29 3.00 19.93
C LEU A 174 4.54 1.86 20.63
N GLY A 175 5.19 1.20 21.57
CA GLY A 175 4.56 0.17 22.40
C GLY A 175 3.36 0.72 23.19
N GLN A 176 3.48 1.95 23.73
CA GLN A 176 2.38 2.61 24.44
C GLN A 176 1.21 2.92 23.50
N VAL A 177 1.47 3.49 22.34
CA VAL A 177 0.44 3.80 21.32
C VAL A 177 -0.35 2.55 20.94
N ARG A 178 0.34 1.43 20.70
CA ARG A 178 -0.27 0.14 20.37
C ARG A 178 -1.15 -0.39 21.50
N ALA A 179 -0.66 -0.37 22.73
CA ALA A 179 -1.43 -0.79 23.90
C ALA A 179 -2.67 0.07 24.11
N GLU A 180 -2.58 1.38 23.90
CA GLU A 180 -3.71 2.30 23.98
C GLU A 180 -4.75 2.07 22.88
N SER A 181 -4.34 1.78 21.66
CA SER A 181 -5.24 1.44 20.56
C SER A 181 -6.07 0.21 20.89
N VAL A 182 -5.44 -0.81 21.43
CA VAL A 182 -6.11 -2.04 21.90
C VAL A 182 -7.10 -1.72 23.04
N ARG A 183 -6.68 -0.97 24.05
CA ARG A 183 -7.56 -0.56 25.15
C ARG A 183 -8.78 0.21 24.65
N ASN A 184 -8.57 1.16 23.74
CA ASN A 184 -9.64 1.96 23.16
C ASN A 184 -10.61 1.10 22.36
N TYR A 185 -10.12 0.13 21.60
CA TYR A 185 -10.96 -0.83 20.87
C TYR A 185 -11.81 -1.67 21.81
N LEU A 186 -11.24 -2.26 22.85
CA LEU A 186 -11.95 -3.07 23.84
C LEU A 186 -13.01 -2.24 24.56
N TYR A 187 -12.74 -0.97 24.86
CA TYR A 187 -13.71 -0.07 25.46
C TYR A 187 -14.84 0.29 24.51
N THR A 188 -14.50 0.79 23.32
CA THR A 188 -15.49 1.36 22.39
C THR A 188 -16.35 0.30 21.70
N GLN A 189 -15.77 -0.83 21.32
CA GLN A 189 -16.47 -1.87 20.58
C GLN A 189 -17.05 -2.96 21.50
N HIS A 190 -16.40 -3.22 22.61
CA HIS A 190 -16.80 -4.32 23.50
C HIS A 190 -17.26 -3.87 24.89
N GLY A 191 -17.23 -2.56 25.19
CA GLY A 191 -17.71 -2.02 26.45
C GLY A 191 -16.95 -2.55 27.68
N VAL A 192 -15.68 -2.94 27.51
CA VAL A 192 -14.80 -3.27 28.65
C VAL A 192 -14.46 -1.96 29.37
N SER A 193 -14.78 -1.88 30.65
CA SER A 193 -14.64 -0.62 31.40
C SER A 193 -13.19 -0.17 31.53
N LEU A 194 -12.90 1.11 31.28
CA LEU A 194 -11.54 1.67 31.33
C LEU A 194 -10.85 1.49 32.68
N HIS A 195 -11.58 1.54 33.79
CA HIS A 195 -11.01 1.31 35.12
C HIS A 195 -10.54 -0.13 35.37
N ARG A 196 -10.90 -1.04 34.47
CA ARG A 196 -10.46 -2.44 34.48
C ARG A 196 -9.28 -2.71 33.55
N MET A 197 -8.76 -1.68 32.90
CA MET A 197 -7.66 -1.82 31.94
C MET A 197 -6.58 -0.79 32.22
N SER A 198 -5.33 -1.22 32.28
CA SER A 198 -4.13 -0.39 32.30
C SER A 198 -3.26 -0.71 31.10
N THR A 199 -2.52 0.28 30.61
CA THR A 199 -1.58 0.12 29.48
C THR A 199 -0.17 0.38 29.96
N PHE A 200 0.75 -0.47 29.54
CA PHE A 200 2.18 -0.34 29.80
C PHE A 200 2.95 -0.57 28.50
N SER A 201 4.06 0.11 28.36
CA SER A 201 5.00 -0.18 27.30
C SER A 201 6.33 -0.63 27.89
N TYR A 202 6.83 -1.74 27.38
CA TYR A 202 8.20 -2.20 27.62
C TYR A 202 9.13 -1.86 26.46
N GLY A 203 8.58 -1.33 25.35
CA GLY A 203 9.38 -1.12 24.14
C GLY A 203 10.14 -2.39 23.78
N GLU A 204 11.43 -2.26 23.55
CA GLU A 204 12.34 -3.36 23.23
C GLU A 204 12.98 -4.04 24.46
N SER A 205 12.72 -3.51 25.69
CA SER A 205 13.43 -3.93 26.91
C SER A 205 13.11 -5.34 27.40
N LYS A 206 11.98 -5.92 26.93
CA LYS A 206 11.57 -7.29 27.28
C LYS A 206 11.32 -8.12 26.02
N PRO A 207 12.36 -8.53 25.29
CA PRO A 207 12.20 -9.36 24.11
C PRO A 207 11.74 -10.78 24.52
N LEU A 208 10.89 -11.39 23.69
CA LEU A 208 10.49 -12.79 23.82
C LEU A 208 11.59 -13.72 23.30
N VAL A 209 12.22 -13.32 22.21
CA VAL A 209 13.34 -14.01 21.54
C VAL A 209 14.40 -12.98 21.15
N GLU A 210 15.59 -13.41 20.78
CA GLU A 210 16.66 -12.51 20.29
C GLU A 210 16.23 -11.81 19.01
N ASN A 211 16.61 -10.52 18.84
CA ASN A 211 16.22 -9.68 17.69
C ASN A 211 17.11 -9.88 16.45
N ASP A 212 17.67 -11.04 16.25
CA ASP A 212 18.67 -11.36 15.23
C ASP A 212 18.09 -11.58 13.83
N THR A 213 16.89 -12.18 13.73
CA THR A 213 16.21 -12.44 12.46
C THR A 213 14.96 -11.59 12.28
N PRO A 214 14.48 -11.38 11.03
CA PRO A 214 13.19 -10.70 10.79
C PRO A 214 12.02 -11.41 11.47
N GLU A 215 12.03 -12.75 11.48
CA GLU A 215 11.00 -13.61 12.08
C GLU A 215 10.98 -13.44 13.60
N ASN A 216 12.15 -13.44 14.23
CA ASN A 216 12.30 -13.21 15.66
C ASN A 216 11.86 -11.78 16.04
N ARG A 217 12.18 -10.79 15.23
CA ARG A 217 11.67 -9.43 15.44
C ARG A 217 10.16 -9.35 15.34
N ALA A 218 9.53 -10.08 14.42
CA ALA A 218 8.08 -10.17 14.33
C ALA A 218 7.45 -10.75 15.60
N MET A 219 8.05 -11.77 16.21
CA MET A 219 7.60 -12.31 17.50
C MET A 219 7.75 -11.31 18.65
N ASN A 220 8.75 -10.43 18.60
CA ASN A 220 8.95 -9.40 19.63
C ASN A 220 7.95 -8.25 19.50
N ARG A 221 7.49 -7.91 18.29
CA ARG A 221 6.40 -6.94 18.06
C ARG A 221 5.08 -7.57 18.48
N ARG A 222 4.69 -7.40 19.74
CA ARG A 222 3.53 -8.08 20.32
C ARG A 222 2.79 -7.22 21.34
N ILE A 223 1.57 -7.63 21.59
CA ILE A 223 0.78 -7.19 22.76
C ILE A 223 0.62 -8.39 23.69
N THR A 224 0.87 -8.16 24.96
CA THR A 224 0.63 -9.16 26.02
C THR A 224 -0.48 -8.66 26.94
N PHE A 225 -1.46 -9.52 27.23
CA PHE A 225 -2.50 -9.25 28.22
C PHE A 225 -2.19 -10.04 29.48
N VAL A 226 -2.06 -9.35 30.60
CA VAL A 226 -1.98 -9.97 31.92
C VAL A 226 -3.30 -9.74 32.62
N VAL A 227 -4.01 -10.83 32.95
CA VAL A 227 -5.32 -10.78 33.60
C VAL A 227 -5.16 -11.12 35.07
N ILE A 228 -5.62 -10.23 35.94
CA ILE A 228 -5.42 -10.27 37.39
C ILE A 228 -6.80 -10.21 38.04
N GLU A 229 -7.01 -11.01 39.07
CA GLU A 229 -8.22 -10.99 39.95
C GLU A 229 -7.99 -10.22 41.21
#